data_c52f79ce2a4799f3584f1fac3af872a6
#
_entry.id   c52f79ce2a4799f3584f1fac3af872a6
#
_cell.length_a   1.000
_cell.length_b   1.000
_cell.length_c   1.000
_cell.angle_alpha   90.00
_cell.angle_beta   90.00
_cell.angle_gamma   90.00
#
_symmetry.space_group_name_H-M   'P 1'
#
loop_
_entity.id
_entity.type
_entity.pdbx_description
1 polymer ?
#
loop_
_entity_poly.entity_id
_entity_poly.type
_entity_poly.pdbx_seq_one_letter_code
_entity_poly.pdbx_strand_id
1 'polypeptide(L)'
;MPLVVGAGQLRLVELLGAISLATDLGTGQPHFHGVRTSVLAVAVGRELGLDEAAVADVQQVALLRFLGCTADTAQTARMTGGDDLAFLAAMAPVAMGAKPEMARRLVSTVGAGQPALRRAALAAGALSDPGGARRSLSAHCEVAALLAGRLGAGPAVKQALAHGYERWDGAGFPDGLAGEAVPLAVRVAVVARDAELWWRAGPAEMTQVLRARQGHAYDPAVARACLAVAAGVLAGLDQADAWQAMLATSPGGDQIAAGGLDPALEAVADFADLKSPWTRGHSPRVAGLAAAAARQAGMAAQELTRLRRAALVHDLGRVGVPNGIWDRAGVLGVADWERVRMHPYLTESTLACCPALADLGRLAGSHHERLDGSGYHRGTRDLGVASDLIPPRIAASPRVG
;
A
#
# COMPACT_ATOMS: atom_id res chain seq x y z
N MET A 1 -29.27 -3.33 -13.08
CA MET A 1 -29.39 -3.10 -11.62
C MET A 1 -27.99 -2.90 -11.07
N PRO A 2 -27.60 -1.72 -10.60
CA PRO A 2 -26.30 -1.55 -9.93
C PRO A 2 -26.36 -2.25 -8.57
N LEU A 3 -25.45 -3.20 -8.37
CA LEU A 3 -25.27 -3.88 -7.08
C LEU A 3 -24.75 -2.86 -6.07
N VAL A 4 -25.62 -2.47 -5.15
CA VAL A 4 -25.17 -1.81 -3.92
C VAL A 4 -24.39 -2.85 -3.14
N VAL A 5 -23.09 -2.61 -2.95
CA VAL A 5 -22.28 -3.44 -2.07
C VAL A 5 -22.87 -3.34 -0.67
N GLY A 6 -23.75 -4.28 -0.34
CA GLY A 6 -24.11 -4.54 1.04
C GLY A 6 -22.84 -5.00 1.77
N ALA A 7 -22.59 -4.50 2.97
CA ALA A 7 -21.43 -4.87 3.81
C ALA A 7 -21.27 -6.39 4.05
N GLY A 8 -22.19 -7.21 3.55
CA GLY A 8 -22.18 -8.68 3.65
C GLY A 8 -21.54 -9.42 2.47
N GLN A 9 -21.00 -8.73 1.46
CA GLN A 9 -20.41 -9.36 0.28
C GLN A 9 -18.90 -9.13 0.12
N LEU A 10 -18.27 -8.25 0.90
CA LEU A 10 -16.84 -7.95 0.83
C LEU A 10 -16.09 -8.75 1.90
N ARG A 11 -15.20 -9.63 1.48
CA ARG A 11 -14.29 -10.35 2.39
C ARG A 11 -13.20 -9.40 2.87
N LEU A 12 -12.76 -9.56 4.13
CA LEU A 12 -11.67 -8.75 4.68
C LEU A 12 -10.41 -8.85 3.81
N VAL A 13 -10.05 -10.06 3.36
CA VAL A 13 -8.87 -10.27 2.50
C VAL A 13 -8.93 -9.52 1.17
N GLU A 14 -10.12 -9.28 0.60
CA GLU A 14 -10.27 -8.49 -0.63
C GLU A 14 -9.96 -7.01 -0.39
N LEU A 15 -10.44 -6.45 0.72
CA LEU A 15 -10.10 -5.09 1.11
C LEU A 15 -8.61 -4.94 1.40
N LEU A 16 -8.04 -5.86 2.19
CA LEU A 16 -6.61 -5.85 2.53
C LEU A 16 -5.74 -6.04 1.29
N GLY A 17 -6.16 -6.87 0.34
CA GLY A 17 -5.52 -7.03 -0.96
C GLY A 17 -5.50 -5.73 -1.78
N ALA A 18 -6.64 -5.02 -1.86
CA ALA A 18 -6.72 -3.74 -2.56
C ALA A 18 -5.78 -2.68 -1.93
N ILE A 19 -5.71 -2.65 -0.59
CA ILE A 19 -4.77 -1.77 0.12
C ILE A 19 -3.33 -2.19 -0.11
N SER A 20 -3.04 -3.48 -0.15
CA SER A 20 -1.71 -4.01 -0.48
C SER A 20 -1.24 -3.53 -1.87
N LEU A 21 -2.13 -3.50 -2.87
CA LEU A 21 -1.81 -2.92 -4.18
C LEU A 21 -1.49 -1.43 -4.10
N ALA A 22 -2.19 -0.68 -3.27
CA ALA A 22 -1.87 0.73 -3.02
C ALA A 22 -0.52 0.89 -2.32
N THR A 23 -0.16 -0.01 -1.39
CA THR A 23 1.17 0.01 -0.75
C THR A 23 2.28 -0.36 -1.73
N ASP A 24 2.05 -1.28 -2.67
CA ASP A 24 2.99 -1.58 -3.76
C ASP A 24 3.29 -0.32 -4.58
N LEU A 25 2.25 0.44 -4.98
CA LEU A 25 2.41 1.73 -5.65
C LEU A 25 3.20 2.72 -4.80
N GLY A 26 2.85 2.86 -3.51
CA GLY A 26 3.45 3.81 -2.58
C GLY A 26 4.89 3.49 -2.18
N THR A 27 5.35 2.28 -2.41
CA THR A 27 6.72 1.81 -2.14
C THR A 27 7.53 1.52 -3.39
N GLY A 28 6.96 1.80 -4.58
CA GLY A 28 7.61 1.55 -5.87
C GLY A 28 7.85 0.07 -6.15
N GLN A 29 7.04 -0.82 -5.56
CA GLN A 29 7.13 -2.25 -5.82
C GLN A 29 6.36 -2.63 -7.09
N PRO A 30 6.71 -3.75 -7.71
CA PRO A 30 5.94 -4.28 -8.82
C PRO A 30 4.49 -4.57 -8.41
N HIS A 31 3.58 -4.37 -9.34
CA HIS A 31 2.16 -4.67 -9.13
C HIS A 31 1.95 -6.12 -8.65
N PHE A 32 1.06 -6.31 -7.68
CA PHE A 32 0.80 -7.58 -6.99
C PHE A 32 1.95 -8.11 -6.10
N HIS A 33 3.01 -7.34 -5.81
CA HIS A 33 4.09 -7.81 -4.94
C HIS A 33 3.57 -8.28 -3.57
N GLY A 34 2.78 -7.47 -2.88
CA GLY A 34 2.21 -7.81 -1.57
C GLY A 34 1.21 -8.97 -1.64
N VAL A 35 0.37 -9.02 -2.69
CA VAL A 35 -0.58 -10.11 -2.92
C VAL A 35 0.17 -11.44 -3.15
N ARG A 36 1.17 -11.48 -4.01
CA ARG A 36 2.01 -12.67 -4.27
C ARG A 36 2.77 -13.10 -3.01
N THR A 37 3.28 -12.13 -2.25
CA THR A 37 3.89 -12.37 -0.93
C THR A 37 2.92 -13.06 0.01
N SER A 38 1.66 -12.64 0.06
CA SER A 38 0.64 -13.21 0.94
C SER A 38 0.30 -14.66 0.59
N VAL A 39 0.24 -14.99 -0.70
CA VAL A 39 0.03 -16.39 -1.16
C VAL A 39 1.20 -17.28 -0.73
N LEU A 40 2.43 -16.81 -0.92
CA LEU A 40 3.61 -17.54 -0.47
C LEU A 40 3.65 -17.65 1.07
N ALA A 41 3.30 -16.60 1.80
CA ALA A 41 3.27 -16.62 3.26
C ALA A 41 2.27 -17.64 3.81
N VAL A 42 1.09 -17.77 3.19
CA VAL A 42 0.10 -18.81 3.49
C VAL A 42 0.69 -20.21 3.26
N ALA A 43 1.36 -20.44 2.13
CA ALA A 43 1.99 -21.71 1.84
C ALA A 43 3.10 -22.06 2.85
N VAL A 44 3.92 -21.09 3.23
CA VAL A 44 4.96 -21.25 4.27
C VAL A 44 4.34 -21.55 5.64
N GLY A 45 3.25 -20.84 6.00
CA GLY A 45 2.53 -21.10 7.25
C GLY A 45 1.98 -22.52 7.34
N ARG A 46 1.41 -23.02 6.25
CA ARG A 46 0.92 -24.41 6.17
C ARG A 46 2.04 -25.43 6.21
N GLU A 47 3.16 -25.18 5.54
CA GLU A 47 4.36 -26.02 5.59
C GLU A 47 4.95 -26.11 7.01
N LEU A 48 4.80 -25.05 7.81
CA LEU A 48 5.16 -25.04 9.23
C LEU A 48 4.14 -25.75 10.13
N GLY A 49 3.01 -26.21 9.59
CA GLY A 49 1.95 -26.88 10.35
C GLY A 49 1.10 -25.92 11.21
N LEU A 50 1.03 -24.64 10.85
CA LEU A 50 0.19 -23.67 11.55
C LEU A 50 -1.29 -23.97 11.33
N ASP A 51 -2.12 -23.70 12.35
CA ASP A 51 -3.55 -23.74 12.19
C ASP A 51 -4.08 -22.61 11.28
N GLU A 52 -5.31 -22.73 10.79
CA GLU A 52 -5.86 -21.78 9.83
C GLU A 52 -6.04 -20.35 10.43
N ALA A 53 -6.17 -20.20 11.75
CA ALA A 53 -6.23 -18.89 12.38
C ALA A 53 -4.85 -18.19 12.34
N ALA A 54 -3.79 -18.90 12.68
CA ALA A 54 -2.42 -18.39 12.57
C ALA A 54 -2.03 -18.13 11.11
N VAL A 55 -2.49 -18.95 10.16
CA VAL A 55 -2.27 -18.73 8.72
C VAL A 55 -3.01 -17.47 8.26
N ALA A 56 -4.22 -17.19 8.77
CA ALA A 56 -4.94 -15.95 8.48
C ALA A 56 -4.17 -14.72 9.00
N ASP A 57 -3.64 -14.76 10.22
CA ASP A 57 -2.80 -13.69 10.76
C ASP A 57 -1.53 -13.47 9.90
N VAL A 58 -0.87 -14.54 9.49
CA VAL A 58 0.29 -14.50 8.57
C VAL A 58 -0.08 -13.82 7.25
N GLN A 59 -1.21 -14.19 6.65
CA GLN A 59 -1.68 -13.57 5.40
C GLN A 59 -1.94 -12.08 5.56
N GLN A 60 -2.65 -11.67 6.63
CA GLN A 60 -2.95 -10.28 6.90
C GLN A 60 -1.68 -9.45 7.14
N VAL A 61 -0.73 -9.98 7.91
CA VAL A 61 0.56 -9.31 8.14
C VAL A 61 1.33 -9.15 6.83
N ALA A 62 1.36 -10.17 5.96
CA ALA A 62 2.03 -10.09 4.66
C ALA A 62 1.41 -9.01 3.76
N LEU A 63 0.08 -8.87 3.74
CA LEU A 63 -0.63 -7.84 2.98
C LEU A 63 -0.44 -6.42 3.52
N LEU A 64 -0.34 -6.26 4.86
CA LEU A 64 -0.38 -4.95 5.52
C LEU A 64 0.99 -4.44 5.99
N ARG A 65 2.07 -5.21 5.86
CA ARG A 65 3.38 -4.88 6.40
C ARG A 65 3.88 -3.49 6.03
N PHE A 66 3.57 -3.01 4.84
CA PHE A 66 4.01 -1.71 4.34
C PHE A 66 2.95 -0.61 4.45
N LEU A 67 1.83 -0.87 5.16
CA LEU A 67 0.74 0.10 5.32
C LEU A 67 1.18 1.41 5.99
N GLY A 68 2.22 1.38 6.81
CA GLY A 68 2.76 2.58 7.45
C GLY A 68 3.80 3.36 6.63
N CYS A 69 4.22 2.87 5.46
CA CYS A 69 5.29 3.49 4.68
C CYS A 69 4.96 4.88 4.12
N THR A 70 3.68 5.32 4.18
CA THR A 70 3.30 6.69 3.81
C THR A 70 3.54 7.72 4.91
N ALA A 71 3.81 7.28 6.15
CA ALA A 71 3.87 8.15 7.33
C ALA A 71 4.98 9.21 7.27
N ASP A 72 6.10 8.92 6.63
CA ASP A 72 7.28 9.79 6.56
C ASP A 72 7.76 10.09 5.12
N THR A 73 6.94 9.81 4.11
CA THR A 73 7.30 9.99 2.69
C THR A 73 7.78 11.41 2.38
N ALA A 74 7.21 12.44 2.99
CA ALA A 74 7.65 13.82 2.82
C ALA A 74 9.08 14.03 3.37
N GLN A 75 9.45 13.37 4.48
CA GLN A 75 10.82 13.42 5.01
C GLN A 75 11.77 12.62 4.12
N THR A 76 11.37 11.42 3.71
CA THR A 76 12.12 10.58 2.77
C THR A 76 12.36 11.30 1.44
N ALA A 77 11.37 11.98 0.87
CA ALA A 77 11.54 12.77 -0.34
C ALA A 77 12.55 13.91 -0.16
N ARG A 78 12.52 14.64 0.95
CA ARG A 78 13.53 15.67 1.24
C ARG A 78 14.94 15.09 1.33
N MET A 79 15.10 13.97 2.02
CA MET A 79 16.39 13.28 2.21
C MET A 79 16.93 12.73 0.88
N THR A 80 16.05 12.25 0.00
CA THR A 80 16.45 11.58 -1.26
C THR A 80 16.57 12.52 -2.46
N GLY A 81 16.14 13.78 -2.30
CA GLY A 81 16.15 14.77 -3.39
C GLY A 81 14.86 14.76 -4.22
N GLY A 82 13.79 14.16 -3.73
CA GLY A 82 12.44 14.29 -4.28
C GLY A 82 11.77 12.98 -4.71
N ASP A 83 12.53 11.91 -4.98
CA ASP A 83 11.97 10.62 -5.42
C ASP A 83 12.02 9.59 -4.28
N ASP A 84 11.01 9.65 -3.41
CA ASP A 84 10.77 8.70 -2.32
C ASP A 84 10.47 7.29 -2.84
N LEU A 85 9.75 7.16 -3.96
CA LEU A 85 9.39 5.85 -4.51
C LEU A 85 10.61 5.10 -5.05
N ALA A 86 11.45 5.76 -5.84
CA ALA A 86 12.69 5.15 -6.33
C ALA A 86 13.63 4.76 -5.18
N PHE A 87 13.69 5.56 -4.12
CA PHE A 87 14.45 5.24 -2.92
C PHE A 87 13.91 4.01 -2.20
N LEU A 88 12.59 3.94 -1.93
CA LEU A 88 11.96 2.80 -1.27
C LEU A 88 12.12 1.51 -2.08
N ALA A 89 11.93 1.58 -3.39
CA ALA A 89 12.17 0.46 -4.30
C ALA A 89 13.63 -0.04 -4.23
N ALA A 90 14.59 0.89 -4.23
CA ALA A 90 16.01 0.55 -4.14
C ALA A 90 16.42 -0.01 -2.77
N MET A 91 15.72 0.39 -1.68
CA MET A 91 15.94 -0.14 -0.34
C MET A 91 15.28 -1.50 -0.12
N ALA A 92 14.32 -1.89 -0.96
CA ALA A 92 13.55 -3.13 -0.80
C ALA A 92 14.41 -4.41 -0.65
N PRO A 93 15.51 -4.63 -1.39
CA PRO A 93 16.36 -5.82 -1.23
C PRO A 93 17.19 -5.86 0.05
N VAL A 94 17.28 -4.73 0.78
CA VAL A 94 18.15 -4.60 1.96
C VAL A 94 17.51 -5.29 3.16
N ALA A 95 18.30 -6.10 3.88
CA ALA A 95 17.88 -6.57 5.19
C ALA A 95 17.95 -5.42 6.17
N MET A 96 16.81 -4.89 6.62
CA MET A 96 16.75 -3.77 7.57
C MET A 96 17.50 -4.16 8.85
N GLY A 97 18.37 -3.28 9.34
CA GLY A 97 19.27 -3.58 10.46
C GLY A 97 20.65 -4.12 10.05
N ALA A 98 20.86 -4.54 8.78
CA ALA A 98 22.17 -4.88 8.26
C ALA A 98 22.97 -3.60 7.94
N LYS A 99 23.61 -3.01 8.96
CA LYS A 99 24.24 -1.68 8.88
C LYS A 99 25.15 -1.46 7.66
N PRO A 100 26.06 -2.40 7.28
CA PRO A 100 26.91 -2.19 6.11
C PRO A 100 26.13 -2.17 4.79
N GLU A 101 25.12 -3.05 4.67
CA GLU A 101 24.28 -3.13 3.49
C GLU A 101 23.41 -1.88 3.36
N MET A 102 22.79 -1.44 4.47
CA MET A 102 22.03 -0.19 4.54
C MET A 102 22.86 1.02 4.16
N ALA A 103 24.06 1.17 4.75
CA ALA A 103 24.94 2.31 4.46
C ALA A 103 25.37 2.34 2.99
N ARG A 104 25.79 1.20 2.43
CA ARG A 104 26.17 1.09 1.02
C ARG A 104 25.02 1.48 0.11
N ARG A 105 23.80 0.96 0.37
CA ARG A 105 22.63 1.24 -0.43
C ARG A 105 22.19 2.70 -0.29
N LEU A 106 22.21 3.25 0.92
CA LEU A 106 21.90 4.65 1.19
C LEU A 106 22.78 5.58 0.35
N VAL A 107 24.11 5.39 0.42
CA VAL A 107 25.08 6.21 -0.35
C VAL A 107 24.86 6.07 -1.86
N SER A 108 24.50 4.89 -2.35
CA SER A 108 24.26 4.67 -3.80
C SER A 108 22.96 5.29 -4.30
N THR A 109 21.94 5.44 -3.45
CA THR A 109 20.58 5.84 -3.86
C THR A 109 20.22 7.26 -3.49
N VAL A 110 20.71 7.78 -2.36
CA VAL A 110 20.41 9.14 -1.94
C VAL A 110 20.89 10.17 -2.96
N GLY A 111 19.97 11.06 -3.34
CA GLY A 111 20.24 12.10 -4.33
C GLY A 111 20.59 11.59 -5.73
N ALA A 112 20.18 10.37 -6.09
CA ALA A 112 20.33 9.86 -7.45
C ALA A 112 19.68 10.84 -8.45
N GLY A 113 20.40 11.17 -9.53
CA GLY A 113 19.94 12.17 -10.51
C GLY A 113 20.14 13.65 -10.10
N GLN A 114 20.62 13.93 -8.88
CA GLN A 114 20.95 15.29 -8.45
C GLN A 114 22.40 15.67 -8.86
N PRO A 115 22.72 16.97 -9.03
CA PRO A 115 24.08 17.44 -9.22
C PRO A 115 25.02 16.94 -8.11
N ALA A 116 26.29 16.67 -8.45
CA ALA A 116 27.24 16.00 -7.55
C ALA A 116 27.36 16.63 -6.15
N LEU A 117 27.47 17.96 -6.08
CA LEU A 117 27.54 18.68 -4.79
C LEU A 117 26.28 18.51 -3.95
N ARG A 118 25.10 18.59 -4.56
CA ARG A 118 23.81 18.38 -3.88
C ARG A 118 23.68 16.93 -3.40
N ARG A 119 24.07 15.98 -4.24
CA ARG A 119 24.09 14.55 -3.87
C ARG A 119 25.01 14.28 -2.67
N ALA A 120 26.21 14.85 -2.68
CA ALA A 120 27.13 14.73 -1.55
C ALA A 120 26.55 15.32 -0.26
N ALA A 121 25.90 16.49 -0.33
CA ALA A 121 25.25 17.11 0.81
C ALA A 121 24.10 16.27 1.37
N LEU A 122 23.25 15.71 0.50
CA LEU A 122 22.15 14.82 0.90
C LEU A 122 22.68 13.54 1.55
N ALA A 123 23.72 12.92 0.98
CA ALA A 123 24.32 11.72 1.54
C ALA A 123 24.97 11.98 2.90
N ALA A 124 25.69 13.10 3.05
CA ALA A 124 26.24 13.53 4.34
C ALA A 124 25.15 13.77 5.39
N GLY A 125 24.04 14.43 5.00
CA GLY A 125 22.89 14.64 5.88
C GLY A 125 22.25 13.33 6.33
N ALA A 126 22.05 12.38 5.42
CA ALA A 126 21.49 11.06 5.75
C ALA A 126 22.39 10.25 6.69
N LEU A 127 23.71 10.35 6.55
CA LEU A 127 24.69 9.67 7.42
C LEU A 127 24.87 10.35 8.78
N SER A 128 24.54 11.64 8.88
CA SER A 128 24.67 12.42 10.14
C SER A 128 23.56 12.15 11.15
N ASP A 129 22.49 11.43 10.74
CA ASP A 129 21.36 11.06 11.61
C ASP A 129 21.28 9.53 11.82
N PRO A 130 22.12 8.95 12.67
CA PRO A 130 22.15 7.49 12.90
C PRO A 130 20.85 6.96 13.53
N GLY A 131 20.04 7.81 14.17
CA GLY A 131 18.75 7.48 14.74
C GLY A 131 17.57 7.62 13.76
N GLY A 132 17.77 8.25 12.62
CA GLY A 132 16.71 8.58 11.67
C GLY A 132 15.99 7.34 11.12
N ALA A 133 16.76 6.33 10.71
CA ALA A 133 16.19 5.07 10.23
C ALA A 133 15.33 4.38 11.30
N ARG A 134 15.79 4.36 12.56
CA ARG A 134 15.00 3.76 13.66
C ARG A 134 13.68 4.51 13.87
N ARG A 135 13.73 5.86 13.93
CA ARG A 135 12.52 6.68 14.10
C ARG A 135 11.53 6.48 12.94
N SER A 136 12.02 6.47 11.71
CA SER A 136 11.22 6.22 10.51
C SER A 136 10.54 4.86 10.57
N LEU A 137 11.30 3.78 10.78
CA LEU A 137 10.76 2.43 10.83
C LEU A 137 9.82 2.21 12.03
N SER A 138 10.07 2.84 13.18
CA SER A 138 9.14 2.81 14.32
C SER A 138 7.81 3.49 13.97
N ALA A 139 7.85 4.67 13.33
CA ALA A 139 6.64 5.36 12.88
C ALA A 139 5.85 4.52 11.86
N HIS A 140 6.54 3.83 10.93
CA HIS A 140 5.88 2.91 10.01
C HIS A 140 5.14 1.79 10.75
N CYS A 141 5.77 1.16 11.75
CA CYS A 141 5.15 0.11 12.55
C CYS A 141 3.92 0.61 13.32
N GLU A 142 4.03 1.76 13.98
CA GLU A 142 2.92 2.37 14.74
C GLU A 142 1.73 2.70 13.83
N VAL A 143 1.98 3.34 12.69
CA VAL A 143 0.93 3.70 11.74
C VAL A 143 0.32 2.45 11.10
N ALA A 144 1.12 1.44 10.75
CA ALA A 144 0.61 0.19 10.21
C ALA A 144 -0.33 -0.52 11.21
N ALA A 145 0.05 -0.61 12.47
CA ALA A 145 -0.77 -1.23 13.53
C ALA A 145 -2.08 -0.45 13.78
N LEU A 146 -2.00 0.90 13.76
CA LEU A 146 -3.18 1.77 13.94
C LEU A 146 -4.17 1.59 12.79
N LEU A 147 -3.71 1.73 11.55
CA LEU A 147 -4.56 1.63 10.36
C LEU A 147 -5.12 0.21 10.19
N ALA A 148 -4.31 -0.84 10.43
CA ALA A 148 -4.76 -2.22 10.37
C ALA A 148 -5.94 -2.49 11.33
N GLY A 149 -5.91 -1.94 12.55
CA GLY A 149 -7.02 -2.05 13.48
C GLY A 149 -8.32 -1.42 12.96
N ARG A 150 -8.24 -0.29 12.27
CA ARG A 150 -9.40 0.38 11.65
C ARG A 150 -9.91 -0.37 10.41
N LEU A 151 -9.03 -1.13 9.75
CA LEU A 151 -9.38 -2.01 8.64
C LEU A 151 -10.05 -3.31 9.10
N GLY A 152 -10.10 -3.58 10.40
CA GLY A 152 -10.72 -4.77 10.97
C GLY A 152 -9.74 -5.89 11.34
N ALA A 153 -8.42 -5.65 11.25
CA ALA A 153 -7.43 -6.64 11.67
C ALA A 153 -7.45 -6.90 13.17
N GLY A 154 -7.27 -8.17 13.55
CA GLY A 154 -7.29 -8.63 14.93
C GLY A 154 -6.11 -8.14 15.78
N PRO A 155 -6.18 -8.34 17.13
CA PRO A 155 -5.11 -7.89 18.03
C PRO A 155 -3.75 -8.50 17.73
N ALA A 156 -3.69 -9.78 17.34
CA ALA A 156 -2.44 -10.47 16.99
C ALA A 156 -1.76 -9.85 15.76
N VAL A 157 -2.53 -9.51 14.72
CA VAL A 157 -2.03 -8.82 13.52
C VAL A 157 -1.50 -7.42 13.86
N LYS A 158 -2.22 -6.66 14.67
CA LYS A 158 -1.77 -5.33 15.12
C LYS A 158 -0.45 -5.40 15.90
N GLN A 159 -0.34 -6.35 16.83
CA GLN A 159 0.89 -6.58 17.58
C GLN A 159 2.04 -6.98 16.64
N ALA A 160 1.78 -7.87 15.68
CA ALA A 160 2.78 -8.25 14.69
C ALA A 160 3.26 -7.05 13.86
N LEU A 161 2.35 -6.22 13.35
CA LEU A 161 2.69 -5.04 12.56
C LEU A 161 3.49 -3.99 13.34
N ALA A 162 3.26 -3.87 14.66
CA ALA A 162 4.07 -3.02 15.55
C ALA A 162 5.55 -3.43 15.58
N HIS A 163 5.88 -4.66 15.20
CA HIS A 163 7.23 -5.23 15.14
C HIS A 163 7.65 -5.64 13.72
N GLY A 164 7.07 -5.02 12.68
CA GLY A 164 7.18 -5.42 11.27
C GLY A 164 8.60 -5.43 10.68
N TYR A 165 9.56 -4.77 11.30
CA TYR A 165 10.98 -4.72 10.87
C TYR A 165 11.93 -5.43 11.83
N GLU A 166 11.42 -6.22 12.78
CA GLU A 166 12.25 -7.05 13.64
C GLU A 166 12.93 -8.18 12.87
N ARG A 167 14.04 -8.66 13.39
CA ARG A 167 14.87 -9.70 12.80
C ARG A 167 15.13 -10.81 13.80
N TRP A 168 15.40 -11.99 13.28
CA TRP A 168 15.74 -13.15 14.13
C TRP A 168 16.96 -12.91 15.04
N ASP A 169 17.99 -12.21 14.55
CA ASP A 169 19.23 -11.92 15.27
C ASP A 169 19.15 -10.70 16.21
N GLY A 170 17.99 -10.08 16.37
CA GLY A 170 17.80 -8.89 17.21
C GLY A 170 18.37 -7.59 16.63
N ALA A 171 18.89 -7.62 15.40
CA ALA A 171 19.38 -6.40 14.74
C ALA A 171 18.27 -5.58 14.04
N GLY A 172 16.99 -5.92 14.26
CA GLY A 172 15.83 -5.30 13.70
C GLY A 172 15.33 -4.05 14.43
N PHE A 173 14.12 -3.64 14.11
CA PHE A 173 13.43 -2.45 14.62
C PHE A 173 11.95 -2.75 14.89
N PRO A 174 11.27 -2.04 15.84
CA PRO A 174 11.78 -0.90 16.63
C PRO A 174 12.52 -1.29 17.90
N ASP A 175 12.25 -2.47 18.48
CA ASP A 175 12.65 -2.83 19.86
C ASP A 175 13.87 -3.73 19.92
N GLY A 176 14.29 -4.33 18.80
CA GLY A 176 15.40 -5.26 18.73
C GLY A 176 15.03 -6.63 19.30
N LEU A 177 13.79 -7.05 19.10
CA LEU A 177 13.35 -8.39 19.47
C LEU A 177 14.17 -9.44 18.73
N ALA A 178 14.51 -10.55 19.43
CA ALA A 178 15.32 -11.63 18.88
C ALA A 178 14.65 -12.99 19.01
N GLY A 179 14.95 -13.90 18.10
CA GLY A 179 14.48 -15.28 18.13
C GLY A 179 12.96 -15.37 18.16
N GLU A 180 12.43 -16.18 19.06
CA GLU A 180 11.00 -16.43 19.21
C GLU A 180 10.22 -15.25 19.79
N ALA A 181 10.88 -14.24 20.34
CA ALA A 181 10.23 -13.00 20.77
C ALA A 181 9.68 -12.19 19.58
N VAL A 182 10.23 -12.38 18.37
CA VAL A 182 9.66 -11.81 17.14
C VAL A 182 8.36 -12.55 16.79
N PRO A 183 7.22 -11.86 16.63
CA PRO A 183 5.96 -12.51 16.29
C PRO A 183 6.09 -13.43 15.07
N LEU A 184 5.53 -14.65 15.15
CA LEU A 184 5.68 -15.65 14.09
C LEU A 184 5.19 -15.14 12.73
N ALA A 185 4.07 -14.42 12.70
CA ALA A 185 3.54 -13.84 11.47
C ALA A 185 4.53 -12.86 10.80
N VAL A 186 5.31 -12.11 11.58
CA VAL A 186 6.38 -11.25 11.06
C VAL A 186 7.51 -12.09 10.49
N ARG A 187 7.98 -13.12 11.23
CA ARG A 187 9.04 -14.02 10.76
C ARG A 187 8.71 -14.64 9.41
N VAL A 188 7.45 -15.09 9.23
CA VAL A 188 6.96 -15.66 7.96
C VAL A 188 6.84 -14.60 6.87
N ALA A 189 6.21 -13.47 7.16
CA ALA A 189 5.96 -12.41 6.17
C ALA A 189 7.27 -11.81 5.62
N VAL A 190 8.30 -11.66 6.47
CA VAL A 190 9.64 -11.16 6.05
C VAL A 190 10.29 -12.11 5.06
N VAL A 191 10.31 -13.40 5.35
CA VAL A 191 10.95 -14.41 4.49
C VAL A 191 10.19 -14.57 3.17
N ALA A 192 8.84 -14.63 3.23
CA ALA A 192 8.01 -14.76 2.04
C ALA A 192 8.14 -13.52 1.11
N ARG A 193 8.18 -12.33 1.68
CA ARG A 193 8.37 -11.08 0.94
C ARG A 193 9.73 -11.04 0.24
N ASP A 194 10.80 -11.41 0.93
CA ASP A 194 12.13 -11.40 0.34
C ASP A 194 12.25 -12.51 -0.72
N ALA A 195 11.63 -13.67 -0.51
CA ALA A 195 11.58 -14.72 -1.52
C ALA A 195 10.89 -14.25 -2.81
N GLU A 196 9.72 -13.59 -2.71
CA GLU A 196 9.01 -13.02 -3.86
C GLU A 196 9.84 -11.95 -4.58
N LEU A 197 10.49 -11.07 -3.82
CA LEU A 197 11.34 -10.02 -4.38
C LEU A 197 12.53 -10.60 -5.17
N TRP A 198 13.24 -11.57 -4.58
CA TRP A 198 14.43 -12.15 -5.19
C TRP A 198 14.11 -13.18 -6.27
N TRP A 199 12.90 -13.77 -6.26
CA TRP A 199 12.39 -14.60 -7.36
C TRP A 199 12.43 -13.87 -8.71
N ARG A 200 12.15 -12.57 -8.70
CA ARG A 200 12.18 -11.72 -9.90
C ARG A 200 13.59 -11.53 -10.47
N ALA A 201 14.62 -11.69 -9.66
CA ALA A 201 16.02 -11.72 -10.12
C ALA A 201 16.41 -13.12 -10.66
N GLY A 202 15.77 -14.15 -10.12
CA GLY A 202 15.94 -15.56 -10.53
C GLY A 202 15.76 -16.51 -9.36
N PRO A 203 15.37 -17.78 -9.64
CA PRO A 203 15.21 -18.81 -8.59
C PRO A 203 16.52 -19.11 -7.83
N ALA A 204 17.66 -19.01 -8.50
CA ALA A 204 18.97 -19.23 -7.89
C ALA A 204 19.33 -18.10 -6.91
N GLU A 205 19.10 -16.85 -7.29
CA GLU A 205 19.31 -15.65 -6.47
C GLU A 205 18.42 -15.69 -5.22
N MET A 206 17.14 -16.01 -5.38
CA MET A 206 16.22 -16.21 -4.26
C MET A 206 16.79 -17.25 -3.27
N THR A 207 17.15 -18.43 -3.78
CA THR A 207 17.69 -19.52 -2.96
C THR A 207 18.97 -19.10 -2.23
N GLN A 208 19.86 -18.42 -2.92
CA GLN A 208 21.12 -17.92 -2.34
C GLN A 208 20.86 -16.95 -1.20
N VAL A 209 19.96 -15.97 -1.39
CA VAL A 209 19.62 -14.96 -0.37
C VAL A 209 18.95 -15.60 0.84
N LEU A 210 17.98 -16.50 0.63
CA LEU A 210 17.30 -17.18 1.73
C LEU A 210 18.29 -17.95 2.60
N ARG A 211 19.23 -18.69 1.98
CA ARG A 211 20.28 -19.44 2.70
C ARG A 211 21.26 -18.50 3.41
N ALA A 212 21.69 -17.42 2.76
CA ALA A 212 22.67 -16.49 3.35
C ALA A 212 22.12 -15.72 4.57
N ARG A 213 20.80 -15.49 4.62
CA ARG A 213 20.16 -14.76 5.72
C ARG A 213 19.56 -15.66 6.80
N GLN A 214 19.54 -16.99 6.60
CA GLN A 214 19.07 -17.95 7.57
C GLN A 214 19.90 -17.92 8.85
N GLY A 215 19.23 -17.86 10.02
CA GLY A 215 19.88 -17.77 11.33
C GLY A 215 20.38 -16.36 11.66
N HIS A 216 20.30 -15.42 10.73
CA HIS A 216 20.62 -13.99 10.93
C HIS A 216 19.34 -13.15 10.83
N ALA A 217 19.00 -12.65 9.64
CA ALA A 217 17.76 -11.91 9.46
C ALA A 217 16.51 -12.79 9.57
N TYR A 218 16.63 -14.07 9.21
CA TYR A 218 15.51 -14.99 9.13
C TYR A 218 15.56 -16.11 10.18
N ASP A 219 14.38 -16.44 10.71
CA ASP A 219 14.16 -17.66 11.48
C ASP A 219 14.59 -18.90 10.65
N PRO A 220 15.47 -19.76 11.18
CA PRO A 220 15.95 -20.92 10.46
C PRO A 220 14.84 -21.92 10.05
N ALA A 221 13.80 -22.08 10.87
CA ALA A 221 12.70 -22.97 10.56
C ALA A 221 11.83 -22.41 9.43
N VAL A 222 11.50 -21.12 9.51
CA VAL A 222 10.74 -20.40 8.48
C VAL A 222 11.50 -20.37 7.15
N ALA A 223 12.81 -20.10 7.18
CA ALA A 223 13.62 -20.07 5.96
C ALA A 223 13.65 -21.46 5.27
N ARG A 224 13.75 -22.56 6.05
CA ARG A 224 13.68 -23.92 5.49
C ARG A 224 12.32 -24.23 4.88
N ALA A 225 11.23 -23.91 5.59
CA ALA A 225 9.87 -24.10 5.07
C ALA A 225 9.65 -23.28 3.79
N CYS A 226 10.11 -22.03 3.74
CA CYS A 226 10.02 -21.20 2.55
C CYS A 226 10.83 -21.81 1.37
N LEU A 227 12.05 -22.28 1.61
CA LEU A 227 12.87 -22.92 0.57
C LEU A 227 12.22 -24.20 0.00
N ALA A 228 11.41 -24.90 0.80
CA ALA A 228 10.70 -26.10 0.34
C ALA A 228 9.57 -25.77 -0.64
N VAL A 229 8.85 -24.66 -0.45
CA VAL A 229 7.61 -24.37 -1.19
C VAL A 229 7.74 -23.23 -2.20
N ALA A 230 8.66 -22.27 -1.99
CA ALA A 230 8.68 -21.02 -2.72
C ALA A 230 8.78 -21.16 -4.24
N ALA A 231 9.65 -22.03 -4.73
CA ALA A 231 9.84 -22.21 -6.17
C ALA A 231 8.56 -22.71 -6.87
N GLY A 232 7.86 -23.67 -6.30
CA GLY A 232 6.61 -24.20 -6.83
C GLY A 232 5.47 -23.16 -6.79
N VAL A 233 5.32 -22.46 -5.66
CA VAL A 233 4.29 -21.44 -5.48
C VAL A 233 4.51 -20.26 -6.43
N LEU A 234 5.72 -19.71 -6.49
CA LEU A 234 6.02 -18.53 -7.30
C LEU A 234 5.98 -18.83 -8.81
N ALA A 235 6.45 -20.01 -9.24
CA ALA A 235 6.29 -20.44 -10.63
C ALA A 235 4.80 -20.60 -11.01
N GLY A 236 3.97 -21.11 -10.10
CA GLY A 236 2.53 -21.17 -10.29
C GLY A 236 1.90 -19.78 -10.43
N LEU A 237 2.32 -18.83 -9.60
CA LEU A 237 1.86 -17.43 -9.65
C LEU A 237 2.32 -16.66 -10.89
N ASP A 238 3.39 -17.09 -11.56
CA ASP A 238 3.81 -16.50 -12.83
C ASP A 238 2.88 -16.89 -13.99
N GLN A 239 2.10 -17.97 -13.83
CA GLN A 239 1.15 -18.50 -14.82
C GLN A 239 -0.31 -18.25 -14.47
N ALA A 240 -0.61 -17.74 -13.27
CA ALA A 240 -1.96 -17.59 -12.74
C ALA A 240 -2.27 -16.14 -12.36
N ASP A 241 -3.56 -15.84 -12.24
CA ASP A 241 -4.03 -14.59 -11.64
C ASP A 241 -3.71 -14.59 -10.13
N ALA A 242 -2.80 -13.72 -9.72
CA ALA A 242 -2.34 -13.63 -8.32
C ALA A 242 -3.47 -13.24 -7.35
N TRP A 243 -4.43 -12.41 -7.81
CA TRP A 243 -5.60 -12.05 -7.00
C TRP A 243 -6.49 -13.26 -6.73
N GLN A 244 -6.82 -14.02 -7.77
CA GLN A 244 -7.60 -15.25 -7.61
C GLN A 244 -6.88 -16.30 -6.77
N ALA A 245 -5.56 -16.43 -6.94
CA ALA A 245 -4.74 -17.31 -6.11
C ALA A 245 -4.78 -16.91 -4.63
N MET A 246 -4.71 -15.61 -4.32
CA MET A 246 -4.86 -15.10 -2.96
C MET A 246 -6.23 -15.47 -2.38
N LEU A 247 -7.30 -15.26 -3.12
CA LEU A 247 -8.66 -15.57 -2.66
C LEU A 247 -8.87 -17.08 -2.44
N ALA A 248 -8.30 -17.91 -3.32
CA ALA A 248 -8.42 -19.36 -3.25
C ALA A 248 -7.62 -19.98 -2.11
N THR A 249 -6.48 -19.38 -1.75
CA THR A 249 -5.60 -19.89 -0.69
C THR A 249 -5.90 -19.30 0.68
N SER A 250 -6.68 -18.22 0.74
CA SER A 250 -7.04 -17.54 1.99
C SER A 250 -7.76 -18.49 2.94
N PRO A 251 -7.35 -18.56 4.20
CA PRO A 251 -8.15 -19.20 5.24
C PRO A 251 -9.54 -18.56 5.29
N GLY A 252 -10.57 -19.38 5.48
CA GLY A 252 -11.96 -18.99 5.26
C GLY A 252 -12.43 -17.77 6.07
N GLY A 253 -13.15 -16.96 5.48
CA GLY A 253 -14.40 -16.32 5.63
C GLY A 253 -14.62 -15.11 6.49
N ASP A 254 -13.65 -14.34 6.98
CA ASP A 254 -13.96 -13.09 7.65
C ASP A 254 -14.56 -12.08 6.66
N GLN A 255 -15.87 -11.92 6.74
CA GLN A 255 -16.57 -10.84 6.06
C GLN A 255 -16.44 -9.56 6.88
N ILE A 256 -16.35 -8.43 6.19
CA ILE A 256 -16.40 -7.14 6.86
C ILE A 256 -17.75 -7.01 7.55
N ALA A 257 -17.73 -6.82 8.87
CA ALA A 257 -18.94 -6.67 9.68
C ALA A 257 -19.84 -5.56 9.12
N ALA A 258 -21.15 -5.71 9.31
CA ALA A 258 -22.11 -4.66 8.97
C ALA A 258 -21.70 -3.33 9.66
N GLY A 259 -21.52 -2.27 8.88
CA GLY A 259 -21.03 -0.98 9.37
C GLY A 259 -19.50 -0.84 9.40
N GLY A 260 -18.73 -1.91 9.20
CA GLY A 260 -17.26 -1.86 9.19
C GLY A 260 -16.63 -1.24 7.93
N LEU A 261 -17.37 -1.17 6.83
CA LEU A 261 -16.85 -0.65 5.56
C LEU A 261 -16.49 0.85 5.62
N ASP A 262 -17.33 1.68 6.23
CA ASP A 262 -17.08 3.13 6.30
C ASP A 262 -15.83 3.45 7.14
N PRO A 263 -15.63 2.91 8.36
CA PRO A 263 -14.38 3.05 9.10
C PRO A 263 -13.16 2.54 8.34
N ALA A 264 -13.30 1.46 7.58
CA ALA A 264 -12.21 0.92 6.78
C ALA A 264 -11.85 1.84 5.61
N LEU A 265 -12.81 2.41 4.88
CA LEU A 265 -12.57 3.40 3.83
C LEU A 265 -11.98 4.71 4.39
N GLU A 266 -12.34 5.11 5.62
CA GLU A 266 -11.69 6.21 6.32
C GLU A 266 -10.23 5.91 6.65
N ALA A 267 -9.88 4.65 6.99
CA ALA A 267 -8.48 4.26 7.17
C ALA A 267 -7.71 4.28 5.84
N VAL A 268 -8.35 3.91 4.73
CA VAL A 268 -7.77 4.05 3.37
C VAL A 268 -7.53 5.52 3.02
N ALA A 269 -8.48 6.40 3.35
CA ALA A 269 -8.34 7.84 3.19
C ALA A 269 -7.14 8.38 3.96
N ASP A 270 -6.99 8.00 5.24
CA ASP A 270 -5.85 8.43 6.05
C ASP A 270 -4.53 7.90 5.52
N PHE A 271 -4.48 6.66 5.03
CA PHE A 271 -3.29 6.11 4.37
C PHE A 271 -2.85 6.97 3.18
N ALA A 272 -3.77 7.37 2.31
CA ALA A 272 -3.48 8.22 1.17
C ALA A 272 -3.08 9.65 1.60
N ASP A 273 -3.82 10.23 2.55
CA ASP A 273 -3.62 11.59 3.03
C ASP A 273 -2.29 11.76 3.79
N LEU A 274 -1.78 10.71 4.44
CA LEU A 274 -0.48 10.72 5.12
C LEU A 274 0.71 10.89 4.16
N LYS A 275 0.52 10.66 2.88
CA LYS A 275 1.56 10.82 1.85
C LYS A 275 2.18 12.23 1.87
N SER A 276 1.38 13.28 2.16
CA SER A 276 1.86 14.67 2.26
C SER A 276 1.32 15.37 3.51
N PRO A 277 2.11 16.20 4.18
CA PRO A 277 1.64 16.98 5.31
C PRO A 277 0.50 17.96 4.94
N TRP A 278 0.38 18.34 3.67
CA TRP A 278 -0.65 19.24 3.15
C TRP A 278 -2.01 18.57 2.94
N THR A 279 -2.03 17.25 2.87
CA THR A 279 -3.27 16.48 2.61
C THR A 279 -3.87 15.83 3.87
N ARG A 280 -3.32 16.05 5.05
CA ARG A 280 -3.85 15.47 6.29
C ARG A 280 -5.32 15.82 6.49
N GLY A 281 -6.18 14.77 6.52
CA GLY A 281 -7.63 14.89 6.65
C GLY A 281 -8.31 15.52 5.43
N HIS A 282 -7.66 15.55 4.27
CA HIS A 282 -8.23 16.06 3.03
C HIS A 282 -9.40 15.20 2.58
N SER A 283 -9.21 13.91 2.42
CA SER A 283 -10.22 12.99 1.89
C SER A 283 -11.49 12.92 2.75
N PRO A 284 -11.43 12.83 4.09
CA PRO A 284 -12.63 12.93 4.93
C PRO A 284 -13.38 14.27 4.79
N ARG A 285 -12.65 15.39 4.63
CA ARG A 285 -13.30 16.70 4.40
C ARG A 285 -14.00 16.76 3.06
N VAL A 286 -13.35 16.27 2.00
CA VAL A 286 -13.96 16.17 0.66
C VAL A 286 -15.21 15.30 0.71
N ALA A 287 -15.15 14.14 1.38
CA ALA A 287 -16.29 13.26 1.54
C ALA A 287 -17.46 13.91 2.28
N GLY A 288 -17.18 14.71 3.32
CA GLY A 288 -18.18 15.50 4.03
C GLY A 288 -18.84 16.55 3.16
N LEU A 289 -18.05 17.30 2.38
CA LEU A 289 -18.53 18.33 1.45
C LEU A 289 -19.35 17.71 0.31
N ALA A 290 -18.88 16.62 -0.29
CA ALA A 290 -19.59 15.88 -1.34
C ALA A 290 -20.96 15.38 -0.83
N ALA A 291 -21.02 14.82 0.38
CA ALA A 291 -22.25 14.36 0.99
C ALA A 291 -23.21 15.53 1.31
N ALA A 292 -22.71 16.70 1.71
CA ALA A 292 -23.52 17.89 1.93
C ALA A 292 -24.11 18.43 0.62
N ALA A 293 -23.30 18.51 -0.44
CA ALA A 293 -23.75 18.94 -1.77
C ALA A 293 -24.79 17.97 -2.35
N ALA A 294 -24.56 16.65 -2.21
CA ALA A 294 -25.50 15.62 -2.67
C ALA A 294 -26.86 15.73 -1.97
N ARG A 295 -26.89 15.97 -0.66
CA ARG A 295 -28.14 16.18 0.08
C ARG A 295 -28.88 17.42 -0.41
N GLN A 296 -28.16 18.52 -0.63
CA GLN A 296 -28.74 19.78 -1.15
C GLN A 296 -29.29 19.60 -2.57
N ALA A 297 -28.65 18.75 -3.38
CA ALA A 297 -29.12 18.38 -4.71
C ALA A 297 -30.30 17.40 -4.71
N GLY A 298 -30.74 16.90 -3.55
CA GLY A 298 -31.85 15.97 -3.42
C GLY A 298 -31.52 14.55 -3.90
N MET A 299 -30.24 14.15 -3.84
CA MET A 299 -29.82 12.77 -4.18
C MET A 299 -30.42 11.76 -3.20
N ALA A 300 -30.75 10.56 -3.70
CA ALA A 300 -31.23 9.48 -2.87
C ALA A 300 -30.15 9.05 -1.85
N ALA A 301 -30.58 8.58 -0.67
CA ALA A 301 -29.66 8.22 0.43
C ALA A 301 -28.58 7.22 0.03
N GLN A 302 -28.91 6.29 -0.86
CA GLN A 302 -28.02 5.28 -1.39
C GLN A 302 -26.91 5.88 -2.27
N GLU A 303 -27.26 6.79 -3.18
CA GLU A 303 -26.32 7.50 -4.04
C GLU A 303 -25.42 8.44 -3.23
N LEU A 304 -25.99 9.10 -2.21
CA LEU A 304 -25.23 9.92 -1.26
C LEU A 304 -24.16 9.09 -0.53
N THR A 305 -24.53 7.91 -0.04
CA THR A 305 -23.58 7.01 0.62
C THR A 305 -22.47 6.56 -0.32
N ARG A 306 -22.83 6.21 -1.57
CA ARG A 306 -21.89 5.82 -2.62
C ARG A 306 -20.92 6.95 -2.96
N LEU A 307 -21.41 8.16 -3.15
CA LEU A 307 -20.60 9.34 -3.44
C LEU A 307 -19.65 9.66 -2.27
N ARG A 308 -20.13 9.63 -1.02
CA ARG A 308 -19.31 9.82 0.16
C ARG A 308 -18.17 8.80 0.23
N ARG A 309 -18.46 7.51 0.00
CA ARG A 309 -17.47 6.45 0.00
C ARG A 309 -16.43 6.60 -1.11
N ALA A 310 -16.86 6.95 -2.33
CA ALA A 310 -15.94 7.23 -3.42
C ALA A 310 -15.04 8.43 -3.13
N ALA A 311 -15.58 9.48 -2.50
CA ALA A 311 -14.82 10.65 -2.08
C ALA A 311 -13.80 10.35 -0.96
N LEU A 312 -14.02 9.33 -0.12
CA LEU A 312 -13.00 8.89 0.85
C LEU A 312 -11.76 8.30 0.16
N VAL A 313 -11.93 7.65 -0.97
CA VAL A 313 -10.84 6.91 -1.64
C VAL A 313 -10.35 7.57 -2.93
N HIS A 314 -10.86 8.76 -3.29
CA HIS A 314 -10.60 9.40 -4.59
C HIS A 314 -9.11 9.61 -4.88
N ASP A 315 -8.34 9.90 -3.86
CA ASP A 315 -6.91 10.23 -3.94
C ASP A 315 -5.98 9.04 -3.60
N LEU A 316 -6.51 7.80 -3.52
CA LEU A 316 -5.70 6.63 -3.19
C LEU A 316 -4.49 6.48 -4.12
N GLY A 317 -4.64 6.74 -5.40
CA GLY A 317 -3.57 6.65 -6.39
C GLY A 317 -2.46 7.70 -6.25
N ARG A 318 -2.63 8.74 -5.42
CA ARG A 318 -1.58 9.74 -5.14
C ARG A 318 -0.33 9.10 -4.55
N VAL A 319 -0.49 7.97 -3.84
CA VAL A 319 0.66 7.27 -3.26
C VAL A 319 1.67 6.79 -4.32
N GLY A 320 1.21 6.55 -5.54
CA GLY A 320 2.04 6.17 -6.69
C GLY A 320 2.78 7.31 -7.39
N VAL A 321 2.69 8.55 -6.88
CA VAL A 321 3.40 9.71 -7.43
C VAL A 321 4.42 10.21 -6.40
N PRO A 322 5.70 10.47 -6.78
CA PRO A 322 6.73 10.93 -5.85
C PRO A 322 6.35 12.23 -5.12
N ASN A 323 6.65 12.29 -3.82
CA ASN A 323 6.36 13.48 -3.01
C ASN A 323 7.08 14.74 -3.48
N GLY A 324 8.27 14.60 -4.06
CA GLY A 324 8.97 15.75 -4.65
C GLY A 324 8.23 16.42 -5.81
N ILE A 325 7.21 15.76 -6.37
CA ILE A 325 6.29 16.34 -7.34
C ILE A 325 5.13 17.02 -6.60
N TRP A 326 4.48 16.31 -5.65
CA TRP A 326 3.33 16.83 -4.90
C TRP A 326 3.67 18.05 -4.04
N ASP A 327 4.81 18.03 -3.38
CA ASP A 327 5.22 19.06 -2.41
C ASP A 327 6.09 20.14 -3.05
N ARG A 328 6.27 20.13 -4.39
CA ARG A 328 7.08 21.11 -5.09
C ARG A 328 6.43 22.49 -5.06
N ALA A 329 7.17 23.48 -4.59
CA ALA A 329 6.79 24.88 -4.74
C ALA A 329 6.99 25.34 -6.20
N GLY A 330 5.98 25.97 -6.77
CA GLY A 330 6.04 26.56 -8.13
C GLY A 330 5.40 25.69 -9.21
N VAL A 331 5.69 26.01 -10.47
CA VAL A 331 5.06 25.38 -11.63
C VAL A 331 5.67 24.00 -11.89
N LEU A 332 4.83 23.01 -12.13
CA LEU A 332 5.25 21.66 -12.54
C LEU A 332 5.58 21.63 -14.04
N GLY A 333 6.63 20.92 -14.40
CA GLY A 333 6.95 20.60 -15.80
C GLY A 333 5.95 19.60 -16.39
N VAL A 334 5.98 19.48 -17.72
CA VAL A 334 5.05 18.59 -18.46
C VAL A 334 5.13 17.15 -17.95
N ALA A 335 6.33 16.62 -17.76
CA ALA A 335 6.53 15.23 -17.29
C ALA A 335 5.99 15.01 -15.87
N ASP A 336 6.12 16.01 -14.98
CA ASP A 336 5.57 15.94 -13.63
C ASP A 336 4.05 16.02 -13.64
N TRP A 337 3.49 16.86 -14.50
CA TRP A 337 2.04 16.95 -14.70
C TRP A 337 1.44 15.63 -15.19
N GLU A 338 2.09 14.95 -16.13
CA GLU A 338 1.62 13.64 -16.60
C GLU A 338 1.63 12.60 -15.46
N ARG A 339 2.63 12.63 -14.57
CA ARG A 339 2.64 11.79 -13.37
C ARG A 339 1.48 12.15 -12.43
N VAL A 340 1.22 13.44 -12.21
CA VAL A 340 0.07 13.89 -11.39
C VAL A 340 -1.24 13.39 -11.99
N ARG A 341 -1.43 13.51 -13.31
CA ARG A 341 -2.65 13.07 -14.00
C ARG A 341 -2.91 11.56 -13.92
N MET A 342 -1.89 10.78 -13.57
CA MET A 342 -2.05 9.32 -13.40
C MET A 342 -2.79 8.93 -12.13
N HIS A 343 -2.87 9.78 -11.09
CA HIS A 343 -3.41 9.33 -9.80
C HIS A 343 -4.89 8.90 -9.85
N PRO A 344 -5.81 9.51 -10.63
CA PRO A 344 -7.18 9.00 -10.71
C PRO A 344 -7.25 7.62 -11.39
N TYR A 345 -6.42 7.40 -12.42
CA TYR A 345 -6.29 6.08 -13.05
C TYR A 345 -5.73 5.04 -12.06
N LEU A 346 -4.70 5.40 -11.29
CA LEU A 346 -4.12 4.51 -10.28
C LEU A 346 -5.13 4.18 -9.17
N THR A 347 -5.95 5.17 -8.76
CA THR A 347 -7.06 4.93 -7.81
C THR A 347 -8.02 3.89 -8.36
N GLU A 348 -8.50 4.11 -9.58
CA GLU A 348 -9.47 3.22 -10.21
C GLU A 348 -8.90 1.81 -10.43
N SER A 349 -7.71 1.70 -11.03
CA SER A 349 -7.09 0.41 -11.33
C SER A 349 -6.81 -0.41 -10.06
N THR A 350 -6.41 0.23 -8.97
CA THR A 350 -6.20 -0.43 -7.67
C THR A 350 -7.51 -0.98 -7.10
N LEU A 351 -8.58 -0.18 -7.11
CA LEU A 351 -9.88 -0.60 -6.57
C LEU A 351 -10.62 -1.58 -7.47
N ALA A 352 -10.38 -1.54 -8.78
CA ALA A 352 -10.99 -2.45 -9.75
C ALA A 352 -10.56 -3.91 -9.59
N CYS A 353 -9.40 -4.17 -8.97
CA CYS A 353 -8.97 -5.54 -8.66
C CYS A 353 -9.91 -6.23 -7.66
N CYS A 354 -10.61 -5.47 -6.82
CA CYS A 354 -11.66 -5.95 -5.93
C CYS A 354 -13.03 -5.68 -6.57
N PRO A 355 -13.77 -6.70 -7.05
CA PRO A 355 -15.06 -6.51 -7.71
C PRO A 355 -16.06 -5.70 -6.88
N ALA A 356 -16.05 -5.89 -5.55
CA ALA A 356 -16.91 -5.17 -4.63
C ALA A 356 -16.61 -3.67 -4.52
N LEU A 357 -15.37 -3.24 -4.83
CA LEU A 357 -14.92 -1.85 -4.79
C LEU A 357 -14.82 -1.22 -6.19
N ALA A 358 -14.97 -2.00 -7.26
CA ALA A 358 -14.76 -1.54 -8.64
C ALA A 358 -15.65 -0.35 -9.02
N ASP A 359 -16.89 -0.34 -8.55
CA ASP A 359 -17.83 0.75 -8.79
C ASP A 359 -17.43 2.05 -8.07
N LEU A 360 -16.97 1.94 -6.82
CA LEU A 360 -16.40 3.07 -6.09
C LEU A 360 -15.11 3.57 -6.77
N GLY A 361 -14.28 2.65 -7.29
CA GLY A 361 -13.07 2.95 -8.04
C GLY A 361 -13.34 3.79 -9.29
N ARG A 362 -14.36 3.41 -10.09
CA ARG A 362 -14.77 4.17 -11.29
C ARG A 362 -15.23 5.58 -10.94
N LEU A 363 -16.04 5.72 -9.89
CA LEU A 363 -16.51 7.03 -9.43
C LEU A 363 -15.36 7.88 -8.90
N ALA A 364 -14.52 7.31 -8.06
CA ALA A 364 -13.33 7.96 -7.52
C ALA A 364 -12.35 8.38 -8.64
N GLY A 365 -12.10 7.51 -9.64
CA GLY A 365 -11.22 7.81 -10.78
C GLY A 365 -11.73 8.94 -11.70
N SER A 366 -12.98 9.35 -11.55
CA SER A 366 -13.58 10.40 -12.39
C SER A 366 -13.55 11.81 -11.76
N HIS A 367 -12.94 11.99 -10.58
CA HIS A 367 -13.03 13.26 -9.83
C HIS A 367 -12.33 14.45 -10.50
N HIS A 368 -11.49 14.24 -11.50
CA HIS A 368 -10.88 15.27 -12.34
C HIS A 368 -11.48 15.36 -13.76
N GLU A 369 -12.52 14.57 -14.06
CA GLU A 369 -13.21 14.72 -15.32
C GLU A 369 -14.03 16.02 -15.36
N ARG A 370 -14.22 16.56 -16.55
CA ARG A 370 -14.98 17.79 -16.79
C ARG A 370 -16.00 17.59 -17.91
N LEU A 371 -17.13 18.28 -17.82
CA LEU A 371 -18.22 18.18 -18.78
C LEU A 371 -17.83 18.52 -20.22
N ASP A 372 -16.84 19.42 -20.37
CA ASP A 372 -16.32 19.84 -21.68
C ASP A 372 -15.27 18.88 -22.27
N GLY A 373 -14.93 17.80 -21.53
CA GLY A 373 -13.90 16.83 -21.91
C GLY A 373 -12.46 17.32 -21.71
N SER A 374 -12.25 18.49 -21.07
CA SER A 374 -10.91 19.00 -20.74
C SER A 374 -10.34 18.37 -19.47
N GLY A 375 -11.06 17.46 -18.83
CA GLY A 375 -10.64 16.70 -17.65
C GLY A 375 -9.62 15.62 -17.99
N TYR A 376 -9.28 14.81 -16.98
CA TYR A 376 -8.37 13.69 -17.08
C TYR A 376 -8.79 12.62 -16.05
N HIS A 377 -8.50 11.36 -16.21
CA HIS A 377 -7.56 10.71 -17.15
C HIS A 377 -8.20 10.24 -18.47
N ARG A 378 -9.52 10.24 -18.61
CA ARG A 378 -10.23 9.76 -19.80
C ARG A 378 -10.59 10.87 -20.79
N GLY A 379 -10.77 12.12 -20.30
CA GLY A 379 -11.25 13.23 -21.11
C GLY A 379 -12.63 12.97 -21.69
N THR A 380 -13.53 12.34 -20.93
CA THR A 380 -14.86 11.99 -21.36
C THR A 380 -15.73 13.23 -21.52
N ARG A 381 -16.29 13.43 -22.71
CA ARG A 381 -17.25 14.50 -22.99
C ARG A 381 -18.68 14.11 -22.67
N ASP A 382 -18.94 12.82 -22.62
CA ASP A 382 -20.25 12.28 -22.34
C ASP A 382 -20.28 11.70 -20.91
N LEU A 383 -21.21 12.20 -20.13
CA LEU A 383 -21.44 11.78 -18.75
C LEU A 383 -22.03 10.36 -18.66
N GLY A 384 -21.89 9.51 -19.69
CA GLY A 384 -22.41 8.17 -19.70
C GLY A 384 -22.02 7.31 -18.48
N VAL A 385 -20.93 7.67 -17.80
CA VAL A 385 -20.59 7.15 -16.48
C VAL A 385 -21.06 8.08 -15.36
N ALA A 386 -21.26 9.37 -15.64
CA ALA A 386 -21.69 10.38 -14.68
C ALA A 386 -23.21 10.64 -14.74
N SER A 387 -23.90 10.30 -15.83
CA SER A 387 -25.37 10.43 -15.91
C SER A 387 -26.07 9.48 -14.95
N ASP A 388 -25.46 8.31 -14.67
CA ASP A 388 -25.95 7.41 -13.63
C ASP A 388 -25.50 7.82 -12.23
N LEU A 389 -24.58 8.80 -12.10
CA LEU A 389 -23.91 9.19 -10.87
C LEU A 389 -24.15 10.64 -10.45
N ILE A 390 -24.50 11.53 -11.40
CA ILE A 390 -24.77 12.93 -11.14
C ILE A 390 -26.19 13.22 -11.64
N PRO A 391 -27.14 13.61 -10.75
CA PRO A 391 -28.47 13.99 -11.19
C PRO A 391 -28.39 15.11 -12.24
N PRO A 392 -29.26 15.14 -13.27
CA PRO A 392 -29.26 16.14 -14.35
C PRO A 392 -29.23 17.59 -13.87
N ARG A 393 -29.66 17.86 -12.63
CA ARG A 393 -29.68 19.20 -12.01
C ARG A 393 -28.29 19.73 -11.64
N ILE A 394 -27.30 18.85 -11.37
CA ILE A 394 -25.91 19.30 -11.09
C ILE A 394 -25.15 19.51 -12.40
N ALA A 395 -25.45 18.70 -13.41
CA ALA A 395 -24.86 18.83 -14.74
C ALA A 395 -25.26 20.13 -15.45
N ALA A 396 -26.39 20.76 -15.08
CA ALA A 396 -26.94 21.98 -15.66
C ALA A 396 -26.53 23.27 -14.93
N SER A 397 -25.65 23.20 -13.92
CA SER A 397 -25.19 24.41 -13.21
C SER A 397 -24.31 25.29 -14.11
N PRO A 398 -24.61 26.58 -14.28
CA PRO A 398 -23.82 27.47 -15.15
C PRO A 398 -22.41 27.66 -14.59
N ARG A 399 -21.45 27.82 -15.49
CA ARG A 399 -20.04 28.09 -15.24
C ARG A 399 -19.90 29.18 -14.18
N VAL A 400 -19.31 28.86 -13.04
CA VAL A 400 -18.68 29.86 -12.19
C VAL A 400 -17.31 30.12 -12.80
N GLY A 401 -17.11 31.35 -13.33
CA GLY A 401 -15.91 31.80 -13.98
C GLY A 401 -14.71 31.91 -13.03
#